data_e0265de591505a6160a742bc4830c1cf
#
_entry.id   e0265de591505a6160a742bc4830c1cf
#
_cell.length_a   1.000
_cell.length_b   1.000
_cell.length_c   1.000
_cell.angle_alpha   90.00
_cell.angle_beta   90.00
_cell.angle_gamma   90.00
#
_symmetry.space_group_name_H-M   'P 1'
#
loop_
_entity.id
_entity.type
_entity.pdbx_description
1 polymer ?
#
loop_
_entity_poly.entity_id
_entity_poly.type
_entity_poly.pdbx_seq_one_letter_code
_entity_poly.pdbx_strand_id
1 'polypeptide(L)'
;MTKEVFGAFVALLALSDTAAGQSCSLPKIAATAVLKQLPQSNLMTVPVEINGTPKQFLLDIGSNPTEVSQATVTELSLPESTKVSGGIQPVPIPGLLAGGIPLQAPIYETKGSRSREDLRTRVRVREFTMGSAKGRAMQFVVANDADMGKAIPYDGLLTGDFFRQYDVEIDFGGKQITYLTPNTCADRNQVVFWAHFEVAAVPMTTLGDKIQVPVTIDGHTLNAVIDTSSPRTVMRRDIAELTFNLKPDTSDMMPEGLLKDGLGQQVYRHTFRKIGFEGVAADDFPMLIETNDMARDADRGVVLGSHAQSTDARIPDVTLGMDVLRQLHLYAVFGQKTLYVTAAQ
;
A
#
# COMPACT_ATOMS: atom_id res chain seq x y z
N MET A 1 -50.53 32.85 64.74
CA MET A 1 -50.09 31.54 64.35
C MET A 1 -49.52 31.69 62.94
N THR A 2 -48.28 32.00 62.84
CA THR A 2 -47.51 32.22 61.57
C THR A 2 -46.62 31.05 61.35
N LYS A 3 -46.79 30.32 60.20
CA LYS A 3 -45.96 29.24 59.77
C LYS A 3 -44.87 29.79 58.78
N GLU A 4 -43.65 29.75 59.18
CA GLU A 4 -42.54 30.02 58.33
C GLU A 4 -42.23 28.77 57.43
N VAL A 5 -42.12 28.98 56.14
CA VAL A 5 -41.74 27.96 55.15
C VAL A 5 -40.25 28.21 54.76
N PHE A 6 -39.38 27.33 55.24
CA PHE A 6 -37.99 27.30 54.84
C PHE A 6 -37.89 26.71 53.44
N GLY A 7 -37.48 27.55 52.52
CA GLY A 7 -37.09 27.08 51.12
C GLY A 7 -35.65 26.64 51.08
N ALA A 8 -35.42 25.36 50.82
CA ALA A 8 -34.08 24.81 50.57
C ALA A 8 -33.63 25.13 49.13
N PHE A 9 -32.60 25.94 48.99
CA PHE A 9 -31.90 26.16 47.73
C PHE A 9 -30.94 25.00 47.47
N VAL A 10 -31.26 24.15 46.50
CA VAL A 10 -30.34 23.14 45.96
C VAL A 10 -29.49 23.82 44.89
N ALA A 11 -28.21 24.09 45.20
CA ALA A 11 -27.25 24.56 44.23
C ALA A 11 -26.82 23.36 43.37
N LEU A 12 -27.24 23.33 42.08
CA LEU A 12 -26.67 22.44 41.06
C LEU A 12 -25.28 22.94 40.72
N LEU A 13 -24.25 22.25 41.17
CA LEU A 13 -22.89 22.37 40.67
C LEU A 13 -22.84 21.72 39.28
N ALA A 14 -22.83 22.54 38.23
CA ALA A 14 -22.52 22.11 36.89
C ALA A 14 -21.04 21.74 36.86
N LEU A 15 -20.73 20.45 36.85
CA LEU A 15 -19.42 19.93 36.52
C LEU A 15 -19.19 20.18 35.02
N SER A 16 -18.46 21.24 34.72
CA SER A 16 -17.91 21.46 33.37
C SER A 16 -16.84 20.40 33.16
N ASP A 17 -17.20 19.32 32.48
CA ASP A 17 -16.19 18.42 31.87
C ASP A 17 -15.39 19.25 30.88
N THR A 18 -14.25 19.74 31.30
CA THR A 18 -13.20 20.19 30.40
C THR A 18 -12.71 18.93 29.67
N ALA A 19 -13.26 18.65 28.49
CA ALA A 19 -12.67 17.73 27.56
C ALA A 19 -11.22 18.18 27.37
N ALA A 20 -10.29 17.46 27.99
CA ALA A 20 -8.88 17.65 27.75
C ALA A 20 -8.67 17.34 26.27
N GLY A 21 -8.57 18.39 25.45
CA GLY A 21 -8.22 18.25 24.03
C GLY A 21 -6.95 17.43 23.97
N GLN A 22 -7.01 16.25 23.39
CA GLN A 22 -5.82 15.44 23.13
C GLN A 22 -4.85 16.33 22.37
N SER A 23 -3.72 16.65 22.98
CA SER A 23 -2.68 17.44 22.35
C SER A 23 -2.17 16.64 21.15
N CYS A 24 -2.54 17.09 19.97
CA CYS A 24 -2.06 16.54 18.71
C CYS A 24 -0.55 16.70 18.64
N SER A 25 0.16 15.63 18.39
CA SER A 25 1.60 15.69 18.14
C SER A 25 1.86 15.46 16.65
N LEU A 26 2.64 16.35 16.06
CA LEU A 26 3.10 16.16 14.68
C LEU A 26 3.89 14.85 14.57
N PRO A 27 3.73 14.09 13.48
CA PRO A 27 4.46 12.87 13.27
C PRO A 27 5.97 13.16 13.17
N LYS A 28 6.77 12.26 13.69
CA LYS A 28 8.23 12.34 13.59
C LYS A 28 8.71 11.46 12.44
N ILE A 29 9.71 11.93 11.71
CA ILE A 29 10.36 11.13 10.69
C ILE A 29 11.09 9.96 11.37
N ALA A 30 10.67 8.75 11.04
CA ALA A 30 11.30 7.52 11.47
C ALA A 30 12.43 7.11 10.52
N ALA A 31 12.19 7.24 9.22
CA ALA A 31 13.16 6.95 8.18
C ALA A 31 12.84 7.72 6.91
N THR A 32 13.87 7.94 6.09
CA THR A 32 13.73 8.50 4.73
C THR A 32 14.65 7.73 3.79
N ALA A 33 14.14 7.41 2.60
CA ALA A 33 14.93 6.80 1.55
C ALA A 33 14.67 7.49 0.20
N VAL A 34 15.69 7.55 -0.65
CA VAL A 34 15.60 8.09 -2.00
C VAL A 34 15.03 7.03 -2.93
N LEU A 35 14.11 7.41 -3.80
CA LEU A 35 13.61 6.56 -4.87
C LEU A 35 14.47 6.72 -6.12
N LYS A 36 14.75 5.62 -6.80
CA LYS A 36 15.43 5.64 -8.08
C LYS A 36 14.52 5.04 -9.16
N GLN A 37 14.38 5.75 -10.26
CA GLN A 37 13.64 5.23 -11.39
C GLN A 37 14.38 4.07 -12.04
N LEU A 38 13.67 2.98 -12.30
CA LEU A 38 14.19 1.85 -13.02
C LEU A 38 14.44 2.24 -14.49
N PRO A 39 15.64 1.94 -15.07
CA PRO A 39 15.92 2.28 -16.45
C PRO A 39 14.87 1.75 -17.43
N GLN A 40 14.46 2.58 -18.39
CA GLN A 40 13.47 2.27 -19.41
C GLN A 40 12.08 1.88 -18.86
N SER A 41 11.79 2.26 -17.64
CA SER A 41 10.52 2.03 -16.96
C SER A 41 10.10 3.28 -16.17
N ASN A 42 8.84 3.36 -15.80
CA ASN A 42 8.32 4.34 -14.84
C ASN A 42 8.29 3.80 -13.40
N LEU A 43 8.71 2.56 -13.19
CA LEU A 43 8.77 1.94 -11.87
C LEU A 43 9.88 2.55 -11.02
N MET A 44 9.70 2.51 -9.71
CA MET A 44 10.66 3.05 -8.74
C MET A 44 11.28 1.95 -7.90
N THR A 45 12.57 2.08 -7.63
CA THR A 45 13.31 1.23 -6.71
C THR A 45 13.79 2.02 -5.50
N VAL A 46 13.96 1.32 -4.40
CA VAL A 46 14.55 1.83 -3.16
C VAL A 46 15.94 1.21 -3.02
N PRO A 47 17.01 2.03 -2.96
CA PRO A 47 18.33 1.54 -2.60
C PRO A 47 18.34 1.00 -1.17
N VAL A 48 18.83 -0.21 -1.01
CA VAL A 48 18.98 -0.87 0.29
C VAL A 48 20.38 -1.47 0.42
N GLU A 49 20.77 -1.84 1.62
CA GLU A 49 21.96 -2.66 1.85
C GLU A 49 21.57 -3.92 2.60
N ILE A 50 22.03 -5.05 2.12
CA ILE A 50 21.89 -6.36 2.79
C ILE A 50 23.27 -6.79 3.25
N ASN A 51 23.48 -6.85 4.57
CA ASN A 51 24.76 -7.19 5.18
C ASN A 51 25.93 -6.32 4.68
N GLY A 52 25.67 -5.03 4.38
CA GLY A 52 26.63 -4.06 3.85
C GLY A 52 26.80 -4.11 2.32
N THR A 53 26.07 -4.99 1.63
CA THR A 53 26.11 -5.05 0.15
C THR A 53 24.95 -4.25 -0.44
N PRO A 54 25.25 -3.24 -1.31
CA PRO A 54 24.20 -2.44 -1.96
C PRO A 54 23.31 -3.29 -2.88
N LYS A 55 22.01 -3.08 -2.78
CA LYS A 55 20.95 -3.74 -3.54
C LYS A 55 19.86 -2.75 -3.94
N GLN A 56 19.04 -3.11 -4.93
CA GLN A 56 17.90 -2.31 -5.37
C GLN A 56 16.62 -3.12 -5.21
N PHE A 57 15.70 -2.63 -4.40
CA PHE A 57 14.39 -3.27 -4.23
C PHE A 57 13.32 -2.47 -4.99
N LEU A 58 12.50 -3.16 -5.78
CA LEU A 58 11.34 -2.53 -6.40
C LEU A 58 10.37 -2.10 -5.29
N LEU A 59 9.88 -0.85 -5.36
CA LEU A 59 8.82 -0.39 -4.49
C LEU A 59 7.49 -0.98 -4.96
N ASP A 60 6.90 -1.85 -4.15
CA ASP A 60 5.67 -2.57 -4.47
C ASP A 60 4.68 -2.51 -3.30
N ILE A 61 3.97 -1.38 -3.18
CA ILE A 61 2.95 -1.22 -2.13
C ILE A 61 1.63 -1.94 -2.45
N GLY A 62 1.54 -2.55 -3.63
CA GLY A 62 0.38 -3.34 -4.10
C GLY A 62 0.46 -4.81 -3.72
N SER A 63 1.54 -5.32 -3.15
CA SER A 63 1.71 -6.72 -2.78
C SER A 63 2.24 -6.95 -1.37
N ASN A 64 2.39 -8.22 -1.01
CA ASN A 64 2.84 -8.71 0.29
C ASN A 64 3.25 -10.19 0.13
N PRO A 65 4.30 -10.69 0.76
CA PRO A 65 5.24 -10.03 1.68
C PRO A 65 6.45 -9.40 0.96
N THR A 66 7.30 -8.69 1.71
CA THR A 66 8.61 -8.23 1.23
C THR A 66 9.51 -9.42 0.89
N GLU A 67 10.09 -9.38 -0.30
CA GLU A 67 10.81 -10.50 -0.89
C GLU A 67 12.23 -10.14 -1.29
N VAL A 68 13.10 -11.15 -1.26
CA VAL A 68 14.46 -11.07 -1.82
C VAL A 68 14.60 -12.09 -2.95
N SER A 69 15.27 -11.73 -4.04
CA SER A 69 15.45 -12.63 -5.19
C SER A 69 16.32 -13.83 -4.81
N GLN A 70 16.07 -14.98 -5.44
CA GLN A 70 16.91 -16.17 -5.28
C GLN A 70 18.38 -15.89 -5.69
N ALA A 71 18.58 -15.04 -6.69
CA ALA A 71 19.93 -14.62 -7.12
C ALA A 71 20.66 -13.89 -5.98
N THR A 72 19.99 -12.93 -5.30
CA THR A 72 20.56 -12.23 -4.14
C THR A 72 20.83 -13.17 -2.97
N VAL A 73 19.93 -14.11 -2.71
CA VAL A 73 20.13 -15.14 -1.66
C VAL A 73 21.40 -15.94 -1.92
N THR A 74 21.60 -16.38 -3.15
CA THR A 74 22.77 -17.17 -3.56
C THR A 74 24.05 -16.34 -3.50
N GLU A 75 24.04 -15.13 -4.09
CA GLU A 75 25.18 -14.21 -4.10
C GLU A 75 25.70 -13.89 -2.69
N LEU A 76 24.76 -13.58 -1.78
CA LEU A 76 25.10 -13.18 -0.41
C LEU A 76 25.17 -14.36 0.57
N SER A 77 24.95 -15.59 0.10
CA SER A 77 24.90 -16.79 0.92
C SER A 77 24.01 -16.61 2.16
N LEU A 78 22.80 -16.07 1.96
CA LEU A 78 21.87 -15.80 3.06
C LEU A 78 21.38 -17.11 3.67
N PRO A 79 21.51 -17.31 5.00
CA PRO A 79 21.06 -18.54 5.63
C PRO A 79 19.55 -18.66 5.61
N GLU A 80 19.05 -19.84 5.23
CA GLU A 80 17.63 -20.14 5.36
C GLU A 80 17.21 -20.03 6.84
N SER A 81 16.09 -19.37 7.04
CA SER A 81 15.44 -19.33 8.34
C SER A 81 14.67 -20.63 8.51
N THR A 82 15.00 -21.40 9.57
CA THR A 82 14.26 -22.62 9.91
C THR A 82 12.78 -22.29 9.98
N LYS A 83 11.96 -23.10 9.31
CA LYS A 83 10.50 -22.99 9.32
C LYS A 83 10.04 -22.97 10.79
N VAL A 84 9.55 -21.84 11.25
CA VAL A 84 8.94 -21.75 12.57
C VAL A 84 7.55 -22.37 12.45
N SER A 85 7.45 -23.67 12.80
CA SER A 85 6.15 -24.30 13.03
C SER A 85 5.60 -23.79 14.37
N GLY A 86 4.62 -22.87 14.27
CA GLY A 86 3.93 -22.33 15.44
C GLY A 86 4.43 -20.94 15.87
N GLY A 87 3.50 -19.99 15.80
CA GLY A 87 3.49 -18.67 16.41
C GLY A 87 4.83 -17.94 16.51
N ILE A 88 5.11 -17.07 15.57
CA ILE A 88 6.28 -16.17 15.68
C ILE A 88 5.98 -15.21 16.83
N GLN A 89 6.68 -15.40 17.95
CA GLN A 89 6.73 -14.39 19.00
C GLN A 89 7.54 -13.20 18.46
N PRO A 90 7.08 -11.96 18.61
CA PRO A 90 7.88 -10.80 18.27
C PRO A 90 9.12 -10.80 19.14
N VAL A 91 10.28 -11.04 18.54
CA VAL A 91 11.55 -10.82 19.23
C VAL A 91 11.74 -9.30 19.18
N PRO A 92 11.79 -8.62 20.32
CA PRO A 92 12.16 -7.21 20.35
C PRO A 92 13.58 -7.10 19.79
N ILE A 93 13.70 -6.46 18.62
CA ILE A 93 15.01 -6.24 18.01
C ILE A 93 15.60 -5.00 18.68
N PRO A 94 16.70 -5.12 19.45
CA PRO A 94 17.40 -3.94 19.94
C PRO A 94 18.18 -3.34 18.77
N GLY A 95 17.53 -2.51 18.00
CA GLY A 95 18.12 -1.77 16.90
C GLY A 95 17.49 -0.39 16.85
N LEU A 96 18.22 0.60 17.37
CA LEU A 96 17.81 1.99 17.30
C LEU A 96 17.94 2.46 15.85
N LEU A 97 16.84 2.92 15.25
CA LEU A 97 16.87 3.73 14.03
C LEU A 97 17.47 5.11 14.31
N ALA A 98 17.99 5.76 13.30
CA ALA A 98 18.27 7.19 13.37
C ALA A 98 16.98 7.93 13.76
N GLY A 99 16.90 8.41 15.00
CA GLY A 99 15.70 8.99 15.60
C GLY A 99 15.09 8.19 16.76
N GLY A 100 15.62 7.02 17.10
CA GLY A 100 15.24 6.27 18.32
C GLY A 100 14.03 5.35 18.18
N ILE A 101 13.51 5.12 16.97
CA ILE A 101 12.37 4.24 16.72
C ILE A 101 12.89 2.91 16.14
N PRO A 102 12.54 1.74 16.74
CA PRO A 102 12.96 0.45 16.22
C PRO A 102 12.18 0.11 14.92
N LEU A 103 12.89 -0.27 13.86
CA LEU A 103 12.32 -1.03 12.75
C LEU A 103 11.97 -2.42 13.27
N GLN A 104 10.70 -2.71 13.38
CA GLN A 104 10.26 -4.05 13.70
C GLN A 104 10.18 -4.85 12.40
N ALA A 105 10.66 -6.09 12.43
CA ALA A 105 10.39 -7.02 11.35
C ALA A 105 8.86 -7.24 11.26
N PRO A 106 8.32 -7.39 10.06
CA PRO A 106 6.89 -7.64 9.91
C PRO A 106 6.48 -8.87 10.71
N ILE A 107 5.42 -8.73 11.52
CA ILE A 107 4.86 -9.80 12.33
C ILE A 107 3.78 -10.50 11.49
N TYR A 108 4.04 -11.72 11.09
CA TYR A 108 3.04 -12.54 10.43
C TYR A 108 2.25 -13.31 11.50
N GLU A 109 1.04 -12.84 11.81
CA GLU A 109 0.10 -13.61 12.61
C GLU A 109 -0.60 -14.63 11.72
N THR A 110 -0.24 -15.90 11.87
CA THR A 110 -0.99 -17.01 11.28
C THR A 110 -2.16 -17.38 12.19
N LYS A 111 -3.34 -16.86 11.91
CA LYS A 111 -4.58 -17.36 12.46
C LYS A 111 -5.11 -18.48 11.54
N GLY A 112 -4.76 -19.72 11.82
CA GLY A 112 -5.58 -20.91 11.56
C GLY A 112 -5.77 -21.40 10.13
N SER A 113 -5.24 -20.75 9.09
CA SER A 113 -5.26 -21.25 7.71
C SER A 113 -3.83 -21.23 7.18
N ARG A 114 -3.30 -22.38 6.80
CA ARG A 114 -2.00 -22.45 6.09
C ARG A 114 -2.18 -21.89 4.70
N SER A 115 -1.87 -20.62 4.52
CA SER A 115 -1.80 -20.02 3.19
C SER A 115 -0.61 -20.60 2.42
N ARG A 116 -0.63 -20.50 1.10
CA ARG A 116 0.49 -20.89 0.25
C ARG A 116 1.78 -20.13 0.62
N GLU A 117 1.66 -18.95 1.22
CA GLU A 117 2.75 -18.11 1.73
C GLU A 117 3.50 -18.75 2.92
N ASP A 118 2.81 -19.52 3.77
CA ASP A 118 3.44 -20.20 4.92
C ASP A 118 4.45 -21.29 4.50
N LEU A 119 4.41 -21.69 3.23
CA LEU A 119 5.30 -22.72 2.68
C LEU A 119 6.53 -22.13 1.96
N ARG A 120 6.59 -20.83 1.78
CA ARG A 120 7.70 -20.17 1.06
C ARG A 120 8.95 -20.16 1.93
N THR A 121 10.11 -20.37 1.29
CA THR A 121 11.41 -20.28 1.96
C THR A 121 11.65 -18.88 2.46
N ARG A 122 12.20 -18.76 3.66
CA ARG A 122 12.59 -17.49 4.27
C ARG A 122 14.09 -17.51 4.53
N VAL A 123 14.71 -16.35 4.42
CA VAL A 123 16.11 -16.14 4.74
C VAL A 123 16.28 -15.10 5.83
N ARG A 124 17.37 -15.20 6.58
CA ARG A 124 17.70 -14.26 7.62
C ARG A 124 18.79 -13.30 7.17
N VAL A 125 18.51 -12.01 7.26
CA VAL A 125 19.44 -10.91 6.99
C VAL A 125 19.93 -10.37 8.33
N ARG A 126 21.27 -10.33 8.54
CA ARG A 126 21.84 -9.84 9.80
C ARG A 126 21.68 -8.34 9.95
N GLU A 127 21.96 -7.60 8.88
CA GLU A 127 21.83 -6.15 8.82
C GLU A 127 21.13 -5.75 7.52
N PHE A 128 20.14 -4.89 7.67
CA PHE A 128 19.40 -4.30 6.54
C PHE A 128 19.40 -2.79 6.72
N THR A 129 19.81 -2.06 5.68
CA THR A 129 19.78 -0.60 5.68
C THR A 129 18.90 -0.10 4.53
N MET A 130 18.07 0.88 4.82
CA MET A 130 17.22 1.54 3.83
C MET A 130 17.20 3.05 4.16
N GLY A 131 17.90 3.84 3.34
CA GLY A 131 18.07 5.26 3.64
C GLY A 131 18.65 5.50 5.02
N SER A 132 17.94 6.22 5.88
CA SER A 132 18.35 6.47 7.29
C SER A 132 17.98 5.34 8.26
N ALA A 133 17.20 4.33 7.80
CA ALA A 133 16.74 3.24 8.64
C ALA A 133 17.72 2.06 8.65
N LYS A 134 17.87 1.42 9.83
CA LYS A 134 18.67 0.21 10.03
C LYS A 134 17.87 -0.85 10.76
N GLY A 135 17.81 -2.05 10.19
CA GLY A 135 17.21 -3.24 10.80
C GLY A 135 18.24 -4.33 11.05
N ARG A 136 18.01 -5.16 12.07
CA ARG A 136 18.87 -6.33 12.39
C ARG A 136 18.03 -7.58 12.49
N ALA A 137 18.64 -8.70 12.09
CA ALA A 137 18.05 -10.04 12.18
C ALA A 137 16.67 -10.14 11.49
N MET A 138 16.51 -9.45 10.36
CA MET A 138 15.27 -9.43 9.61
C MET A 138 15.08 -10.73 8.83
N GLN A 139 13.82 -11.09 8.59
CA GLN A 139 13.47 -12.23 7.75
C GLN A 139 12.76 -11.74 6.50
N PHE A 140 13.20 -12.23 5.36
CA PHE A 140 12.58 -11.97 4.06
C PHE A 140 12.11 -13.30 3.45
N VAL A 141 11.03 -13.22 2.70
CA VAL A 141 10.58 -14.34 1.87
C VAL A 141 11.47 -14.39 0.64
N VAL A 142 11.83 -15.59 0.20
CA VAL A 142 12.55 -15.79 -1.05
C VAL A 142 11.54 -15.76 -2.18
N ALA A 143 11.73 -14.84 -3.13
CA ALA A 143 10.91 -14.76 -4.32
C ALA A 143 11.07 -16.02 -5.17
N ASN A 144 9.96 -16.47 -5.77
CA ASN A 144 10.05 -17.47 -6.80
C ASN A 144 10.62 -16.80 -8.07
N ASP A 145 11.68 -17.38 -8.67
CA ASP A 145 12.29 -16.84 -9.90
C ASP A 145 11.28 -16.65 -11.04
N ALA A 146 10.20 -17.44 -11.05
CA ALA A 146 9.12 -17.28 -12.01
C ALA A 146 8.33 -15.97 -11.79
N ASP A 147 8.21 -15.54 -10.55
CA ASP A 147 7.47 -14.33 -10.17
C ASP A 147 8.33 -13.06 -10.39
N MET A 148 9.65 -13.20 -10.27
CA MET A 148 10.60 -12.09 -10.47
C MET A 148 10.93 -11.81 -11.93
N GLY A 149 10.55 -12.68 -12.85
CA GLY A 149 10.85 -12.57 -14.29
C GLY A 149 12.35 -12.68 -14.61
N LYS A 150 12.69 -13.31 -15.71
CA LYS A 150 14.09 -13.65 -16.05
C LYS A 150 15.02 -12.47 -16.38
N ALA A 151 14.55 -11.22 -16.32
CA ALA A 151 15.31 -10.05 -16.76
C ALA A 151 15.03 -8.78 -15.97
N ILE A 152 14.62 -8.87 -14.69
CA ILE A 152 14.27 -7.70 -13.92
C ILE A 152 15.50 -7.18 -13.19
N PRO A 153 15.88 -5.90 -13.38
CA PRO A 153 17.10 -5.33 -12.82
C PRO A 153 16.88 -4.86 -11.37
N TYR A 154 16.28 -5.70 -10.52
CA TYR A 154 16.15 -5.44 -9.09
C TYR A 154 16.37 -6.73 -8.27
N ASP A 155 16.78 -6.54 -7.02
CA ASP A 155 17.23 -7.61 -6.13
C ASP A 155 16.15 -8.14 -5.20
N GLY A 156 15.00 -7.47 -5.13
CA GLY A 156 13.88 -7.83 -4.28
C GLY A 156 12.69 -6.89 -4.42
N LEU A 157 11.63 -7.15 -3.66
CA LEU A 157 10.42 -6.33 -3.57
C LEU A 157 10.30 -5.74 -2.17
N LEU A 158 10.09 -4.44 -2.07
CA LEU A 158 9.75 -3.76 -0.82
C LEU A 158 8.24 -3.49 -0.82
N THR A 159 7.52 -4.23 -0.01
CA THR A 159 6.06 -4.29 -0.07
C THR A 159 5.35 -3.67 1.13
N GLY A 160 4.02 -3.72 1.12
CA GLY A 160 3.15 -3.08 2.11
C GLY A 160 3.36 -3.53 3.57
N ASP A 161 3.91 -4.72 3.80
CA ASP A 161 4.22 -5.21 5.14
C ASP A 161 5.28 -4.38 5.88
N PHE A 162 6.17 -3.70 5.15
CA PHE A 162 7.11 -2.73 5.70
C PHE A 162 6.45 -1.45 6.21
N PHE A 163 5.24 -1.15 5.74
CA PHE A 163 4.57 0.13 5.96
C PHE A 163 3.61 0.13 7.16
N ARG A 164 3.12 -1.04 7.58
CA ARG A 164 2.03 -1.18 8.58
C ARG A 164 2.24 -0.46 9.92
N GLN A 165 3.47 -0.19 10.31
CA GLN A 165 3.79 0.39 11.61
C GLN A 165 4.00 1.90 11.55
N TYR A 166 3.97 2.47 10.36
CA TYR A 166 4.26 3.86 10.07
C TYR A 166 3.16 4.45 9.19
N ASP A 167 2.99 5.74 9.29
CA ASP A 167 2.38 6.49 8.21
C ASP A 167 3.43 6.69 7.12
N VAL A 168 3.02 6.64 5.85
CA VAL A 168 3.95 6.63 4.73
C VAL A 168 3.66 7.78 3.78
N GLU A 169 4.65 8.61 3.58
CA GLU A 169 4.67 9.67 2.58
C GLU A 169 5.52 9.22 1.39
N ILE A 170 4.99 9.35 0.18
CA ILE A 170 5.69 9.03 -1.06
C ILE A 170 5.59 10.24 -1.98
N ASP A 171 6.68 10.95 -2.11
CA ASP A 171 6.85 12.03 -3.07
C ASP A 171 7.52 11.50 -4.33
N PHE A 172 6.72 11.19 -5.35
CA PHE A 172 7.26 10.70 -6.61
C PHE A 172 7.98 11.78 -7.42
N GLY A 173 7.60 13.05 -7.28
CA GLY A 173 8.29 14.20 -7.91
C GLY A 173 9.66 14.42 -7.29
N GLY A 174 9.73 14.54 -5.98
CA GLY A 174 10.97 14.66 -5.21
C GLY A 174 11.75 13.34 -5.10
N LYS A 175 11.19 12.22 -5.58
CA LYS A 175 11.81 10.88 -5.54
C LYS A 175 12.21 10.46 -4.14
N GLN A 176 11.29 10.58 -3.21
CA GLN A 176 11.52 10.28 -1.80
C GLN A 176 10.36 9.47 -1.22
N ILE A 177 10.71 8.54 -0.33
CA ILE A 177 9.76 7.89 0.58
C ILE A 177 10.16 8.20 2.01
N THR A 178 9.17 8.61 2.82
CA THR A 178 9.36 8.96 4.23
C THR A 178 8.42 8.13 5.08
N TYR A 179 8.97 7.49 6.09
CA TYR A 179 8.23 6.78 7.12
C TYR A 179 8.08 7.68 8.33
N LEU A 180 6.87 7.83 8.80
CA LEU A 180 6.53 8.72 9.91
C LEU A 180 5.88 7.94 11.05
N THR A 181 6.08 8.38 12.28
CA THR A 181 5.28 7.85 13.39
C THR A 181 3.80 8.11 13.15
N PRO A 182 2.90 7.23 13.65
CA PRO A 182 1.47 7.39 13.42
C PRO A 182 0.98 8.80 13.78
N ASN A 183 0.29 9.43 12.85
CA ASN A 183 -0.27 10.77 13.02
C ASN A 183 -1.59 10.71 13.78
N THR A 184 -1.65 11.40 14.92
CA THR A 184 -2.85 11.48 15.77
C THR A 184 -3.61 12.79 15.60
N CYS A 185 -3.13 13.72 14.74
CA CYS A 185 -3.77 15.01 14.51
C CYS A 185 -4.97 14.87 13.60
N ALA A 186 -6.12 15.38 14.03
CA ALA A 186 -7.33 15.42 13.21
C ALA A 186 -7.38 16.61 12.26
N ASP A 187 -6.61 17.66 12.52
CA ASP A 187 -6.59 18.87 11.70
C ASP A 187 -5.79 18.65 10.42
N ARG A 188 -6.49 18.70 9.29
CA ARG A 188 -5.94 18.53 7.94
C ARG A 188 -4.76 19.46 7.65
N ASN A 189 -4.81 20.70 8.10
CA ASN A 189 -3.75 21.69 7.89
C ASN A 189 -2.46 21.34 8.65
N GLN A 190 -2.56 20.55 9.70
CA GLN A 190 -1.41 20.04 10.45
C GLN A 190 -0.91 18.70 9.94
N VAL A 191 -1.75 17.94 9.23
CA VAL A 191 -1.39 16.65 8.64
C VAL A 191 -0.56 16.83 7.38
N VAL A 192 -0.99 17.73 6.48
CA VAL A 192 -0.35 17.96 5.17
C VAL A 192 0.44 19.25 5.22
N PHE A 193 1.68 19.15 5.66
CA PHE A 193 2.55 20.30 5.91
C PHE A 193 3.29 20.83 4.67
N TRP A 194 3.34 20.04 3.59
CA TRP A 194 4.06 20.43 2.35
C TRP A 194 3.19 21.16 1.33
N ALA A 195 1.88 21.07 1.42
CA ALA A 195 0.97 21.64 0.43
C ALA A 195 0.30 22.90 0.94
N HIS A 196 0.40 23.97 0.14
CA HIS A 196 -0.28 25.25 0.36
C HIS A 196 -1.51 25.42 -0.54
N PHE A 197 -1.93 24.38 -1.25
CA PHE A 197 -3.03 24.34 -2.21
C PHE A 197 -3.91 23.12 -1.97
N GLU A 198 -4.83 22.82 -2.91
CA GLU A 198 -5.80 21.76 -2.77
C GLU A 198 -5.18 20.40 -2.47
N VAL A 199 -5.65 19.78 -1.39
CA VAL A 199 -5.28 18.45 -0.94
C VAL A 199 -6.54 17.59 -0.97
N ALA A 200 -6.54 16.52 -1.74
CA ALA A 200 -7.57 15.50 -1.63
C ALA A 200 -7.34 14.66 -0.37
N ALA A 201 -8.37 14.51 0.45
CA ALA A 201 -8.35 13.59 1.58
C ALA A 201 -9.30 12.43 1.28
N VAL A 202 -8.71 11.36 0.79
CA VAL A 202 -9.43 10.21 0.24
C VAL A 202 -9.57 9.15 1.33
N PRO A 203 -10.81 8.69 1.65
CA PRO A 203 -10.96 7.58 2.57
C PRO A 203 -10.27 6.35 2.01
N MET A 204 -9.45 5.67 2.83
CA MET A 204 -8.79 4.46 2.41
C MET A 204 -9.19 3.26 3.26
N THR A 205 -9.19 2.09 2.63
CA THR A 205 -9.30 0.79 3.29
C THR A 205 -8.07 -0.04 2.93
N THR A 206 -7.87 -1.14 3.63
CA THR A 206 -6.81 -2.09 3.28
C THR A 206 -7.41 -3.44 2.94
N LEU A 207 -6.95 -4.04 1.84
CA LEU A 207 -7.22 -5.42 1.48
C LEU A 207 -5.91 -6.22 1.67
N GLY A 208 -5.79 -6.91 2.81
CA GLY A 208 -4.48 -7.34 3.28
C GLY A 208 -3.59 -6.11 3.53
N ASP A 209 -2.48 -6.00 2.81
CA ASP A 209 -1.56 -4.85 2.89
C ASP A 209 -1.74 -3.85 1.73
N LYS A 210 -2.66 -4.12 0.81
CA LYS A 210 -2.95 -3.26 -0.34
C LYS A 210 -3.83 -2.09 0.09
N ILE A 211 -3.46 -0.89 -0.30
CA ILE A 211 -4.24 0.32 -0.07
C ILE A 211 -5.34 0.41 -1.14
N GLN A 212 -6.59 0.46 -0.70
CA GLN A 212 -7.74 0.67 -1.57
C GLN A 212 -8.35 2.05 -1.32
N VAL A 213 -8.71 2.72 -2.41
CA VAL A 213 -9.30 4.06 -2.41
C VAL A 213 -10.42 4.16 -3.44
N PRO A 214 -11.45 4.99 -3.20
CA PRO A 214 -12.37 5.38 -4.26
C PRO A 214 -11.67 6.30 -5.27
N VAL A 215 -11.91 6.06 -6.54
CA VAL A 215 -11.46 6.90 -7.66
C VAL A 215 -12.66 7.24 -8.53
N THR A 216 -12.73 8.47 -9.03
CA THR A 216 -13.79 8.87 -9.97
C THR A 216 -13.26 8.82 -11.39
N ILE A 217 -13.94 8.08 -12.25
CA ILE A 217 -13.61 7.96 -13.68
C ILE A 217 -14.86 8.32 -14.48
N ASP A 218 -14.80 9.34 -15.30
CA ASP A 218 -15.90 9.88 -16.09
C ASP A 218 -17.22 10.01 -15.31
N GLY A 219 -17.13 10.43 -14.04
CA GLY A 219 -18.28 10.62 -13.15
C GLY A 219 -18.74 9.38 -12.39
N HIS A 220 -18.14 8.22 -12.61
CA HIS A 220 -18.43 6.98 -11.88
C HIS A 220 -17.39 6.75 -10.79
N THR A 221 -17.83 6.53 -9.56
CA THR A 221 -16.93 6.18 -8.44
C THR A 221 -16.67 4.68 -8.45
N LEU A 222 -15.42 4.30 -8.58
CA LEU A 222 -14.91 2.93 -8.62
C LEU A 222 -13.96 2.68 -7.46
N ASN A 223 -13.77 1.42 -7.11
CA ASN A 223 -12.84 1.00 -6.08
C ASN A 223 -11.49 0.65 -6.71
N ALA A 224 -10.45 1.39 -6.35
CA ALA A 224 -9.13 1.22 -6.90
C ALA A 224 -8.13 0.72 -5.86
N VAL A 225 -7.18 -0.12 -6.28
CA VAL A 225 -5.99 -0.47 -5.50
C VAL A 225 -4.79 0.32 -6.00
N ILE A 226 -3.96 0.80 -5.08
CA ILE A 226 -2.69 1.44 -5.42
C ILE A 226 -1.62 0.36 -5.60
N ASP A 227 -0.95 0.36 -6.74
CA ASP A 227 0.07 -0.63 -7.10
C ASP A 227 1.26 0.04 -7.79
N THR A 228 2.34 0.21 -7.06
CA THR A 228 3.58 0.83 -7.57
C THR A 228 4.45 -0.14 -8.37
N SER A 229 4.14 -1.42 -8.40
CA SER A 229 4.80 -2.41 -9.26
C SER A 229 4.14 -2.52 -10.64
N SER A 230 2.93 -2.00 -10.80
CA SER A 230 2.26 -1.90 -12.09
C SER A 230 2.72 -0.66 -12.86
N PRO A 231 3.31 -0.81 -14.06
CA PRO A 231 3.71 0.35 -14.87
C PRO A 231 2.53 1.11 -15.46
N ARG A 232 1.36 0.48 -15.59
CA ARG A 232 0.17 1.02 -16.23
C ARG A 232 -1.05 0.87 -15.33
N THR A 233 -1.94 1.83 -15.41
CA THR A 233 -3.25 1.76 -14.77
C THR A 233 -4.16 0.85 -15.60
N VAL A 234 -4.86 -0.05 -14.91
CA VAL A 234 -5.64 -1.12 -15.52
C VAL A 234 -7.05 -1.12 -14.95
N MET A 235 -8.05 -1.22 -15.80
CA MET A 235 -9.45 -1.47 -15.43
C MET A 235 -9.84 -2.90 -15.79
N ARG A 236 -10.63 -3.52 -14.94
CA ARG A 236 -11.25 -4.81 -15.24
C ARG A 236 -12.20 -4.68 -16.42
N ARG A 237 -12.19 -5.67 -17.31
CA ARG A 237 -13.05 -5.69 -18.50
C ARG A 237 -14.54 -5.68 -18.14
N ASP A 238 -14.96 -6.48 -17.16
CA ASP A 238 -16.37 -6.51 -16.74
C ASP A 238 -16.86 -5.14 -16.23
N ILE A 239 -16.00 -4.38 -15.52
CA ILE A 239 -16.31 -3.02 -15.09
C ILE A 239 -16.40 -2.07 -16.29
N ALA A 240 -15.47 -2.18 -17.26
CA ALA A 240 -15.52 -1.38 -18.49
C ALA A 240 -16.81 -1.63 -19.28
N GLU A 241 -17.23 -2.89 -19.39
CA GLU A 241 -18.46 -3.29 -20.09
C GLU A 241 -19.72 -2.84 -19.34
N LEU A 242 -19.79 -3.09 -18.03
CA LEU A 242 -21.00 -2.86 -17.24
C LEU A 242 -21.21 -1.37 -16.91
N THR A 243 -20.13 -0.65 -16.60
CA THR A 243 -20.22 0.74 -16.11
C THR A 243 -20.17 1.75 -17.26
N PHE A 244 -19.32 1.48 -18.28
CA PHE A 244 -19.05 2.42 -19.36
C PHE A 244 -19.59 1.95 -20.71
N ASN A 245 -20.22 0.76 -20.76
CA ASN A 245 -20.71 0.12 -22.00
C ASN A 245 -19.63 -0.04 -23.09
N LEU A 246 -18.37 -0.18 -22.67
CA LEU A 246 -17.24 -0.42 -23.55
C LEU A 246 -17.19 -1.89 -23.94
N LYS A 247 -17.24 -2.18 -25.26
CA LYS A 247 -17.23 -3.55 -25.78
C LYS A 247 -16.05 -3.75 -26.74
N PRO A 248 -15.46 -4.96 -26.78
CA PRO A 248 -14.30 -5.25 -27.63
C PRO A 248 -14.45 -4.95 -29.12
N ASP A 249 -15.67 -4.93 -29.61
CA ASP A 249 -16.01 -4.70 -31.02
C ASP A 249 -16.35 -3.24 -31.37
N THR A 250 -16.19 -2.34 -30.39
CA THR A 250 -16.44 -0.91 -30.58
C THR A 250 -15.17 -0.16 -30.95
N SER A 251 -15.32 0.96 -31.69
CA SER A 251 -14.21 1.84 -32.05
C SER A 251 -13.51 2.46 -30.85
N ASP A 252 -14.15 2.45 -29.68
CA ASP A 252 -13.67 3.07 -28.45
C ASP A 252 -12.72 2.17 -27.65
N MET A 253 -12.64 0.88 -28.02
CA MET A 253 -11.72 -0.09 -27.44
C MET A 253 -10.65 -0.51 -28.45
N MET A 254 -9.48 0.09 -28.36
CA MET A 254 -8.36 -0.20 -29.26
C MET A 254 -7.58 -1.41 -28.78
N PRO A 255 -7.38 -2.46 -29.60
CA PRO A 255 -6.51 -3.57 -29.25
C PRO A 255 -5.08 -3.10 -28.98
N GLU A 256 -4.49 -3.46 -27.82
CA GLU A 256 -3.12 -3.08 -27.43
C GLU A 256 -2.15 -4.28 -27.49
N GLY A 257 -2.66 -5.51 -27.42
CA GLY A 257 -1.85 -6.71 -27.45
C GLY A 257 -2.46 -7.86 -26.67
N LEU A 258 -1.67 -8.85 -26.38
CA LEU A 258 -2.08 -10.00 -25.56
C LEU A 258 -1.41 -9.97 -24.20
N LEU A 259 -2.14 -10.37 -23.16
CA LEU A 259 -1.55 -10.62 -21.84
C LEU A 259 -0.48 -11.71 -21.94
N LYS A 260 0.63 -11.51 -21.22
CA LYS A 260 1.73 -12.48 -21.15
C LYS A 260 1.48 -13.59 -20.12
N ASP A 261 0.22 -13.91 -19.89
CA ASP A 261 -0.24 -14.94 -18.93
C ASP A 261 -0.25 -16.36 -19.51
N GLY A 262 0.14 -16.53 -20.77
CA GLY A 262 0.09 -17.78 -21.51
C GLY A 262 -1.32 -18.19 -21.99
N LEU A 263 -2.37 -17.43 -21.65
CA LEU A 263 -3.75 -17.68 -22.05
C LEU A 263 -4.15 -16.90 -23.32
N GLY A 264 -3.30 -15.97 -23.76
CA GLY A 264 -3.50 -15.20 -24.98
C GLY A 264 -4.71 -14.25 -24.92
N GLN A 265 -5.01 -13.72 -23.73
CA GLN A 265 -6.14 -12.82 -23.57
C GLN A 265 -5.84 -11.44 -24.16
N GLN A 266 -6.79 -10.90 -24.92
CA GLN A 266 -6.66 -9.60 -25.54
C GLN A 266 -6.74 -8.49 -24.51
N VAL A 267 -5.74 -7.61 -24.51
CA VAL A 267 -5.72 -6.34 -23.79
C VAL A 267 -6.25 -5.25 -24.73
N TYR A 268 -7.05 -4.35 -24.19
CA TYR A 268 -7.53 -3.19 -24.90
C TYR A 268 -7.06 -1.92 -24.22
N ARG A 269 -7.13 -0.81 -24.95
CA ARG A 269 -6.92 0.53 -24.45
C ARG A 269 -8.12 1.40 -24.74
N HIS A 270 -8.53 2.17 -23.73
CA HIS A 270 -9.54 3.22 -23.86
C HIS A 270 -9.01 4.51 -23.23
N THR A 271 -9.40 5.67 -23.76
CA THR A 271 -9.05 6.97 -23.18
C THR A 271 -10.29 7.53 -22.49
N PHE A 272 -10.24 7.58 -21.16
CA PHE A 272 -11.27 8.22 -20.35
C PHE A 272 -11.05 9.72 -20.33
N ARG A 273 -12.14 10.49 -20.30
CA ARG A 273 -12.08 11.96 -20.30
C ARG A 273 -11.50 12.50 -19.02
N LYS A 274 -11.76 11.83 -17.89
CA LYS A 274 -11.29 12.29 -16.58
C LYS A 274 -11.10 11.13 -15.60
N ILE A 275 -9.95 11.13 -14.92
CA ILE A 275 -9.69 10.26 -13.78
C ILE A 275 -9.20 11.11 -12.61
N GLY A 276 -9.65 10.84 -11.38
CA GLY A 276 -9.12 11.60 -10.24
C GLY A 276 -9.74 11.24 -8.91
N PHE A 277 -9.24 11.93 -7.92
CA PHE A 277 -9.76 12.02 -6.57
C PHE A 277 -10.43 13.37 -6.38
N GLU A 278 -11.18 13.56 -5.29
CA GLU A 278 -11.74 14.87 -4.96
C GLU A 278 -10.63 15.94 -4.89
N GLY A 279 -10.70 16.93 -5.78
CA GLY A 279 -9.73 18.04 -5.87
C GLY A 279 -8.47 17.79 -6.73
N VAL A 280 -8.18 16.55 -7.11
CA VAL A 280 -7.02 16.19 -7.95
C VAL A 280 -7.48 15.31 -9.11
N ALA A 281 -7.29 15.74 -10.35
CA ALA A 281 -7.72 14.99 -11.52
C ALA A 281 -6.76 15.13 -12.71
N ALA A 282 -6.79 14.15 -13.60
CA ALA A 282 -6.14 14.18 -14.90
C ALA A 282 -7.18 13.99 -16.01
N ASP A 283 -7.05 14.74 -17.09
CA ASP A 283 -7.92 14.66 -18.27
C ASP A 283 -7.28 13.77 -19.35
N ASP A 284 -8.12 13.24 -20.27
CA ASP A 284 -7.73 12.43 -21.43
C ASP A 284 -6.77 11.28 -21.09
N PHE A 285 -7.14 10.51 -20.06
CA PHE A 285 -6.27 9.48 -19.51
C PHE A 285 -6.44 8.13 -20.23
N PRO A 286 -5.38 7.62 -20.91
CA PRO A 286 -5.41 6.30 -21.54
C PRO A 286 -5.21 5.21 -20.50
N MET A 287 -6.13 4.26 -20.41
CA MET A 287 -6.14 3.15 -19.47
C MET A 287 -6.21 1.81 -20.20
N LEU A 288 -5.50 0.82 -19.68
CA LEU A 288 -5.63 -0.55 -20.18
C LEU A 288 -6.89 -1.21 -19.60
N ILE A 289 -7.48 -2.07 -20.41
CA ILE A 289 -8.66 -2.87 -20.04
C ILE A 289 -8.28 -4.33 -20.22
N GLU A 290 -8.26 -5.06 -19.10
CA GLU A 290 -7.81 -6.45 -19.04
C GLU A 290 -8.82 -7.32 -18.33
N THR A 291 -8.80 -8.62 -18.63
CA THR A 291 -9.48 -9.61 -17.78
C THR A 291 -8.75 -9.71 -16.45
N ASN A 292 -9.50 -9.71 -15.37
CA ASN A 292 -8.93 -9.79 -14.05
C ASN A 292 -8.58 -11.23 -13.66
N ASP A 293 -7.29 -11.55 -13.60
CA ASP A 293 -6.84 -12.85 -13.13
C ASP A 293 -7.05 -13.05 -11.62
N MET A 294 -7.08 -11.98 -10.83
CA MET A 294 -7.42 -12.06 -9.40
C MET A 294 -8.84 -12.57 -9.15
N ALA A 295 -9.80 -12.30 -10.06
CA ALA A 295 -11.13 -12.87 -9.99
C ALA A 295 -11.11 -14.38 -10.17
N ARG A 296 -10.23 -14.89 -11.03
CA ARG A 296 -10.05 -16.34 -11.26
C ARG A 296 -9.37 -17.03 -10.09
N ASP A 297 -8.42 -16.37 -9.43
CA ASP A 297 -7.76 -16.92 -8.24
C ASP A 297 -8.68 -16.93 -7.03
N ALA A 298 -9.57 -15.96 -6.89
CA ALA A 298 -10.64 -15.96 -5.90
C ALA A 298 -11.65 -17.11 -6.15
N ASP A 299 -12.02 -17.35 -7.42
CA ASP A 299 -12.89 -18.49 -7.80
C ASP A 299 -12.20 -19.85 -7.62
N ARG A 300 -10.88 -19.93 -7.81
CA ARG A 300 -10.08 -21.14 -7.52
C ARG A 300 -9.90 -21.40 -6.03
N GLY A 301 -9.99 -20.34 -5.21
CA GLY A 301 -9.96 -20.43 -3.74
C GLY A 301 -11.26 -20.95 -3.11
N VAL A 302 -12.29 -21.27 -3.91
CA VAL A 302 -13.48 -22.00 -3.44
C VAL A 302 -13.03 -23.40 -3.03
N VAL A 303 -12.75 -23.54 -1.74
CA VAL A 303 -12.50 -24.85 -1.12
C VAL A 303 -13.73 -25.70 -1.37
N LEU A 304 -13.55 -26.78 -2.12
CA LEU A 304 -14.54 -27.82 -2.35
C LEU A 304 -15.22 -28.17 -1.00
N GLY A 305 -16.48 -27.77 -0.84
CA GLY A 305 -17.32 -28.18 0.29
C GLY A 305 -17.85 -27.06 1.20
N SER A 306 -17.47 -25.81 1.04
CA SER A 306 -18.13 -24.72 1.75
C SER A 306 -18.83 -23.76 0.77
N HIS A 307 -20.15 -23.66 0.86
CA HIS A 307 -20.95 -22.65 0.15
C HIS A 307 -20.83 -21.25 0.80
N ALA A 308 -19.80 -21.02 1.62
CA ALA A 308 -19.49 -19.71 2.16
C ALA A 308 -18.66 -18.96 1.11
N GLN A 309 -19.34 -18.19 0.29
CA GLN A 309 -18.68 -17.10 -0.45
C GLN A 309 -18.07 -16.19 0.61
N SER A 310 -16.75 -16.03 0.58
CA SER A 310 -16.08 -14.95 1.30
C SER A 310 -16.52 -13.64 0.64
N THR A 311 -17.58 -13.05 1.19
CA THR A 311 -18.19 -11.81 0.67
C THR A 311 -17.35 -10.56 0.93
N ASP A 312 -16.18 -10.68 1.56
CA ASP A 312 -15.40 -9.52 2.03
C ASP A 312 -14.18 -9.17 1.17
N ALA A 313 -13.73 -10.01 0.27
CA ALA A 313 -12.67 -9.66 -0.67
C ALA A 313 -13.27 -9.00 -1.91
N ARG A 314 -13.59 -7.72 -1.82
CA ARG A 314 -13.98 -6.94 -3.01
C ARG A 314 -12.77 -6.84 -3.93
N ILE A 315 -12.85 -7.55 -5.05
CA ILE A 315 -11.86 -7.45 -6.11
C ILE A 315 -11.87 -6.00 -6.61
N PRO A 316 -10.72 -5.32 -6.65
CA PRO A 316 -10.69 -3.92 -7.08
C PRO A 316 -11.16 -3.78 -8.53
N ASP A 317 -11.87 -2.69 -8.82
CA ASP A 317 -12.35 -2.38 -10.16
C ASP A 317 -11.22 -1.89 -11.06
N VAL A 318 -10.27 -1.19 -10.42
CA VAL A 318 -9.12 -0.53 -11.06
C VAL A 318 -7.85 -0.81 -10.27
N THR A 319 -6.75 -1.03 -10.97
CA THR A 319 -5.39 -0.98 -10.40
C THR A 319 -4.76 0.33 -10.86
N LEU A 320 -4.45 1.23 -9.91
CA LEU A 320 -3.74 2.48 -10.20
C LEU A 320 -2.24 2.18 -10.29
N GLY A 321 -1.69 2.30 -11.48
CA GLY A 321 -0.29 2.07 -11.78
C GLY A 321 0.56 3.34 -11.79
N MET A 322 1.85 3.16 -12.07
CA MET A 322 2.85 4.23 -12.03
C MET A 322 2.67 5.31 -13.10
N ASP A 323 1.87 5.08 -14.14
CA ASP A 323 1.50 6.11 -15.11
C ASP A 323 0.65 7.23 -14.48
N VAL A 324 -0.18 6.92 -13.49
CA VAL A 324 -0.89 7.88 -12.64
C VAL A 324 -0.04 8.25 -11.42
N LEU A 325 0.42 7.26 -10.66
CA LEU A 325 0.98 7.46 -9.32
C LEU A 325 2.22 8.37 -9.34
N ARG A 326 3.07 8.29 -10.37
CA ARG A 326 4.27 9.14 -10.49
C ARG A 326 3.98 10.65 -10.60
N GLN A 327 2.73 11.02 -10.85
CA GLN A 327 2.29 12.41 -10.94
C GLN A 327 1.75 12.93 -9.61
N LEU A 328 1.77 12.10 -8.57
CA LEU A 328 1.17 12.36 -7.28
C LEU A 328 2.22 12.41 -6.16
N HIS A 329 1.85 13.13 -5.12
CA HIS A 329 2.46 13.07 -3.80
C HIS A 329 1.43 12.46 -2.86
N LEU A 330 1.75 11.32 -2.27
CA LEU A 330 0.84 10.50 -1.47
C LEU A 330 1.26 10.51 0.00
N TYR A 331 0.30 10.62 0.91
CA TYR A 331 0.55 10.41 2.33
C TYR A 331 -0.55 9.53 2.93
N ALA A 332 -0.21 8.29 3.21
CA ALA A 332 -1.11 7.32 3.82
C ALA A 332 -1.04 7.40 5.34
N VAL A 333 -2.12 7.85 5.97
CA VAL A 333 -2.28 7.91 7.43
C VAL A 333 -3.17 6.75 7.86
N PHE A 334 -2.55 5.63 8.23
CA PHE A 334 -3.27 4.38 8.48
C PHE A 334 -4.21 4.47 9.68
N GLY A 335 -3.80 5.17 10.74
CA GLY A 335 -4.63 5.38 11.93
C GLY A 335 -5.92 6.16 11.64
N GLN A 336 -5.89 7.07 10.68
CA GLN A 336 -7.03 7.87 10.23
C GLN A 336 -7.81 7.21 9.08
N LYS A 337 -7.28 6.14 8.49
CA LYS A 337 -7.80 5.52 7.27
C LYS A 337 -7.98 6.54 6.14
N THR A 338 -7.01 7.41 5.97
CA THR A 338 -7.06 8.51 4.99
C THR A 338 -5.77 8.53 4.18
N LEU A 339 -5.92 8.60 2.86
CA LEU A 339 -4.85 8.89 1.92
C LEU A 339 -4.96 10.37 1.53
N TYR A 340 -3.96 11.16 1.86
CA TYR A 340 -3.83 12.53 1.37
C TYR A 340 -3.10 12.51 0.04
N VAL A 341 -3.65 13.21 -0.94
CA VAL A 341 -3.15 13.22 -2.32
C VAL A 341 -3.00 14.65 -2.78
N THR A 342 -1.82 14.98 -3.33
CA THR A 342 -1.57 16.22 -4.06
C THR A 342 -0.89 15.88 -5.38
N ALA A 343 -0.81 16.85 -6.30
CA ALA A 343 0.06 16.72 -7.46
C ALA A 343 1.53 16.64 -7.00
N ALA A 344 2.33 15.84 -7.71
CA ALA A 344 3.79 15.84 -7.53
C ALA A 344 4.36 17.22 -7.87
N GLN A 345 5.36 17.67 -7.12
CA GLN A 345 6.03 18.96 -7.32
C GLN A 345 7.37 18.81 -8.02
#